data_8b430eaec033a626fd7761725524d9b1
#
_entry.id   8b430eaec033a626fd7761725524d9b1
#
_cell.length_a   1.000
_cell.length_b   1.000
_cell.length_c   1.000
_cell.angle_alpha   90.00
_cell.angle_beta   90.00
_cell.angle_gamma   90.00
#
_symmetry.space_group_name_H-M   'P 1'
#
loop_
_entity.id
_entity.type
_entity.pdbx_description
1 polymer ?
#
loop_
_entity_poly.entity_id
_entity_poly.type
_entity_poly.pdbx_seq_one_letter_code
_entity_poly.pdbx_strand_id
1 'polypeptide(L)'
;MSEFGGDIRGRIEKRTLQVLRQAEPLCASRGARLPDPIIRFDLRGQAAGQAQWRQGQRPLLRYNLDIAHRHQADFLATTVTHEVAHLVTAACHGRTRPHGPEWRAVMAYLGIPDAGRCHNYRLDDTAVKRQRRWAYRCDCSNHELSTTRHKRTCSGATRYHCRRCHAVLRPAEPADD
;
A
#
# COMPACT_ATOMS: atom_id res chain seq x y z
N MET A 1 34.65 0.47 -11.00
CA MET A 1 34.08 1.68 -11.60
C MET A 1 32.55 1.58 -11.40
N SER A 2 32.02 2.29 -10.42
CA SER A 2 30.67 2.11 -9.89
C SER A 2 29.69 3.06 -10.56
N GLU A 3 29.02 2.61 -11.62
CA GLU A 3 27.90 3.35 -12.25
C GLU A 3 26.53 3.12 -11.58
N PHE A 4 26.49 2.64 -10.34
CA PHE A 4 25.22 2.36 -9.63
C PHE A 4 24.76 3.47 -8.66
N GLY A 5 25.35 4.67 -8.74
CA GLY A 5 25.03 5.80 -7.88
C GLY A 5 23.97 6.77 -8.44
N GLY A 6 23.19 6.39 -9.44
CA GLY A 6 22.10 7.22 -9.96
C GLY A 6 21.01 7.42 -8.90
N ASP A 7 20.58 8.67 -8.70
CA ASP A 7 19.52 9.06 -7.79
C ASP A 7 18.28 8.17 -7.95
N ILE A 8 17.98 7.33 -6.97
CA ILE A 8 16.82 6.42 -6.99
C ILE A 8 15.51 7.18 -7.20
N ARG A 9 15.40 8.43 -6.76
CA ARG A 9 14.23 9.30 -6.99
C ARG A 9 14.03 9.53 -8.47
N GLY A 10 15.05 9.99 -9.17
CA GLY A 10 14.99 10.23 -10.61
C GLY A 10 14.69 8.95 -11.40
N ARG A 11 15.20 7.79 -10.94
CA ARG A 11 14.88 6.50 -11.55
C ARG A 11 13.41 6.12 -11.35
N ILE A 12 12.82 6.34 -10.16
CA ILE A 12 11.40 6.11 -9.88
C ILE A 12 10.54 7.05 -10.72
N GLU A 13 10.86 8.33 -10.78
CA GLU A 13 10.14 9.31 -11.61
C GLU A 13 10.18 8.92 -13.09
N LYS A 14 11.35 8.62 -13.62
CA LYS A 14 11.52 8.15 -15.02
C LYS A 14 10.71 6.89 -15.27
N ARG A 15 10.76 5.90 -14.37
CA ARG A 15 9.98 4.67 -14.51
C ARG A 15 8.48 4.93 -14.45
N THR A 16 8.02 5.78 -13.55
CA THR A 16 6.61 6.20 -13.45
C THR A 16 6.11 6.77 -14.78
N LEU A 17 6.86 7.70 -15.38
CA LEU A 17 6.51 8.29 -16.67
C LEU A 17 6.50 7.25 -17.80
N GLN A 18 7.45 6.31 -17.81
CA GLN A 18 7.48 5.22 -18.78
C GLN A 18 6.23 4.34 -18.69
N VAL A 19 5.83 3.94 -17.49
CA VAL A 19 4.64 3.10 -17.28
C VAL A 19 3.37 3.86 -17.63
N LEU A 20 3.27 5.14 -17.31
CA LEU A 20 2.14 5.98 -17.72
C LEU A 20 2.01 6.04 -19.24
N ARG A 21 3.10 6.32 -19.97
CA ARG A 21 3.11 6.32 -21.43
C ARG A 21 2.72 4.96 -22.02
N GLN A 22 3.20 3.87 -21.44
CA GLN A 22 2.81 2.51 -21.83
C GLN A 22 1.29 2.27 -21.69
N ALA A 23 0.65 2.90 -20.70
CA ALA A 23 -0.78 2.76 -20.43
C ALA A 23 -1.66 3.72 -21.25
N GLU A 24 -1.11 4.75 -21.88
CA GLU A 24 -1.88 5.73 -22.67
C GLU A 24 -2.78 5.08 -23.73
N PRO A 25 -2.32 4.11 -24.55
CA PRO A 25 -3.18 3.48 -25.57
C PRO A 25 -4.37 2.73 -24.95
N LEU A 26 -4.16 2.08 -23.79
CA LEU A 26 -5.24 1.40 -23.07
C LEU A 26 -6.30 2.40 -22.60
N CYS A 27 -5.90 3.54 -22.08
CA CYS A 27 -6.83 4.58 -21.63
C CYS A 27 -7.54 5.24 -22.82
N ALA A 28 -6.81 5.54 -23.90
CA ALA A 28 -7.38 6.13 -25.11
C ALA A 28 -8.45 5.24 -25.76
N SER A 29 -8.24 3.92 -25.81
CA SER A 29 -9.23 2.95 -26.31
C SER A 29 -10.54 2.93 -25.52
N ARG A 30 -10.53 3.49 -24.30
CA ARG A 30 -11.69 3.60 -23.41
C ARG A 30 -12.23 5.03 -23.28
N GLY A 31 -11.74 5.94 -24.14
CA GLY A 31 -12.09 7.36 -24.07
C GLY A 31 -11.62 8.07 -22.79
N ALA A 32 -10.68 7.46 -22.06
CA ALA A 32 -10.14 8.01 -20.82
C ALA A 32 -8.80 8.71 -21.07
N ARG A 33 -8.52 9.72 -20.26
CA ARG A 33 -7.22 10.39 -20.23
C ARG A 33 -6.54 10.15 -18.90
N LEU A 34 -5.26 9.78 -18.96
CA LEU A 34 -4.44 9.68 -17.75
C LEU A 34 -4.06 11.07 -17.26
N PRO A 35 -4.41 11.41 -16.02
CA PRO A 35 -3.93 12.65 -15.41
C PRO A 35 -2.46 12.52 -15.01
N ASP A 36 -1.73 13.63 -15.07
CA ASP A 36 -0.36 13.72 -14.61
C ASP A 36 -0.30 13.69 -13.07
N PRO A 37 0.33 12.69 -12.44
CA PRO A 37 0.35 12.56 -10.99
C PRO A 37 1.39 13.47 -10.33
N ILE A 38 1.14 13.82 -9.07
CA ILE A 38 2.17 14.34 -8.17
C ILE A 38 2.92 13.14 -7.58
N ILE A 39 4.25 13.15 -7.63
CA ILE A 39 5.09 12.12 -7.03
C ILE A 39 5.66 12.65 -5.72
N ARG A 40 5.55 11.86 -4.63
CA ARG A 40 6.13 12.15 -3.32
C ARG A 40 6.92 10.97 -2.78
N PHE A 41 7.96 11.27 -2.02
CA PHE A 41 8.86 10.28 -1.41
C PHE A 41 8.79 10.38 0.13
N ASP A 42 7.59 10.34 0.65
CA ASP A 42 7.28 10.61 2.05
C ASP A 42 6.71 9.39 2.81
N LEU A 43 6.61 8.21 2.16
CA LEU A 43 6.22 7.00 2.84
C LEU A 43 7.33 6.49 3.77
N ARG A 44 6.90 5.90 4.88
CA ARG A 44 7.76 5.27 5.90
C ARG A 44 7.15 3.94 6.35
N GLY A 45 7.99 3.11 6.97
CA GLY A 45 7.57 1.81 7.49
C GLY A 45 7.34 0.78 6.39
N GLN A 46 6.29 -0.02 6.50
CA GLN A 46 6.07 -1.20 5.64
C GLN A 46 5.43 -0.90 4.28
N ALA A 47 4.85 0.27 4.10
CA ALA A 47 4.22 0.63 2.83
C ALA A 47 5.30 1.01 1.82
N ALA A 48 5.42 0.25 0.74
CA ALA A 48 6.38 0.49 -0.35
C ALA A 48 5.90 1.61 -1.29
N GLY A 49 4.63 1.59 -1.66
CA GLY A 49 3.98 2.56 -2.51
C GLY A 49 2.54 2.85 -2.05
N GLN A 50 1.96 3.90 -2.56
CA GLN A 50 0.57 4.27 -2.37
C GLN A 50 0.09 5.16 -3.49
N ALA A 51 -0.98 4.77 -4.18
CA ALA A 51 -1.70 5.61 -5.11
C ALA A 51 -2.96 6.21 -4.45
N GLN A 52 -3.16 7.50 -4.61
CA GLN A 52 -4.34 8.21 -4.12
C GLN A 52 -4.92 9.05 -5.26
N TRP A 53 -6.21 8.93 -5.48
CA TRP A 53 -6.93 9.80 -6.40
C TRP A 53 -8.29 10.16 -5.85
N ARG A 54 -8.57 11.45 -5.88
CA ARG A 54 -9.87 12.02 -5.56
C ARG A 54 -10.36 12.82 -6.75
N GLN A 55 -11.65 12.73 -7.04
CA GLN A 55 -12.26 13.49 -8.13
C GLN A 55 -11.97 14.99 -7.98
N GLY A 56 -11.60 15.66 -9.08
CA GLY A 56 -11.26 17.07 -9.08
C GLY A 56 -9.88 17.43 -8.57
N GLN A 57 -9.06 16.43 -8.15
CA GLN A 57 -7.69 16.65 -7.69
C GLN A 57 -6.70 15.91 -8.59
N ARG A 58 -5.46 16.43 -8.67
CA ARG A 58 -4.35 15.70 -9.28
C ARG A 58 -4.08 14.41 -8.48
N PRO A 59 -3.90 13.26 -9.16
CA PRO A 59 -3.51 12.04 -8.48
C PRO A 59 -2.19 12.20 -7.74
N LEU A 60 -2.01 11.42 -6.69
CA LEU A 60 -0.80 11.40 -5.88
C LEU A 60 -0.24 9.99 -5.83
N LEU A 61 1.02 9.83 -6.25
CA LEU A 61 1.83 8.64 -6.08
C LEU A 61 2.84 8.88 -4.98
N ARG A 62 2.85 8.02 -3.98
CA ARG A 62 3.79 8.11 -2.85
C ARG A 62 4.66 6.88 -2.81
N TYR A 63 5.95 7.07 -2.56
CA TYR A 63 6.94 6.00 -2.55
C TYR A 63 7.80 6.04 -1.28
N ASN A 64 8.25 4.86 -0.85
CA ASN A 64 9.14 4.68 0.28
C ASN A 64 10.57 4.51 -0.21
N LEU A 65 11.41 5.52 -0.01
CA LEU A 65 12.80 5.50 -0.44
C LEU A 65 13.64 4.46 0.30
N ASP A 66 13.36 4.18 1.57
CA ASP A 66 14.12 3.20 2.35
C ASP A 66 13.98 1.79 1.75
N ILE A 67 12.76 1.44 1.30
CA ILE A 67 12.49 0.19 0.59
C ILE A 67 13.09 0.23 -0.82
N ALA A 68 12.92 1.34 -1.54
CA ALA A 68 13.42 1.50 -2.89
C ALA A 68 14.95 1.37 -2.96
N HIS A 69 15.69 1.92 -2.01
CA HIS A 69 17.16 1.78 -1.95
C HIS A 69 17.61 0.33 -1.75
N ARG A 70 16.89 -0.45 -0.92
CA ARG A 70 17.25 -1.84 -0.61
C ARG A 70 16.87 -2.83 -1.72
N HIS A 71 15.80 -2.53 -2.47
CA HIS A 71 15.20 -3.44 -3.45
C HIS A 71 15.03 -2.78 -4.82
N GLN A 72 16.06 -2.04 -5.30
CA GLN A 72 15.94 -1.14 -6.44
C GLN A 72 15.33 -1.77 -7.70
N ALA A 73 15.82 -2.94 -8.12
CA ALA A 73 15.36 -3.57 -9.36
C ALA A 73 13.88 -3.97 -9.27
N ASP A 74 13.51 -4.69 -8.21
CA ASP A 74 12.13 -5.13 -7.99
C ASP A 74 11.19 -3.96 -7.71
N PHE A 75 11.63 -2.95 -6.97
CA PHE A 75 10.85 -1.75 -6.70
C PHE A 75 10.48 -1.00 -7.99
N LEU A 76 11.44 -0.81 -8.88
CA LEU A 76 11.20 -0.17 -10.17
C LEU A 76 10.32 -1.02 -11.10
N ALA A 77 10.53 -2.34 -11.10
CA ALA A 77 9.77 -3.24 -11.96
C ALA A 77 8.33 -3.41 -11.46
N THR A 78 8.15 -3.67 -10.16
CA THR A 78 6.86 -4.11 -9.62
C THR A 78 6.13 -3.01 -8.86
N THR A 79 6.76 -2.34 -7.87
CA THR A 79 6.07 -1.35 -7.03
C THR A 79 5.63 -0.14 -7.84
N VAL A 80 6.50 0.41 -8.68
CA VAL A 80 6.15 1.57 -9.51
C VAL A 80 5.00 1.22 -10.45
N THR A 81 5.06 0.07 -11.10
CA THR A 81 4.00 -0.41 -12.01
C THR A 81 2.68 -0.64 -11.26
N HIS A 82 2.74 -1.21 -10.05
CA HIS A 82 1.59 -1.45 -9.19
C HIS A 82 0.84 -0.14 -8.86
N GLU A 83 1.55 0.88 -8.43
CA GLU A 83 0.94 2.16 -8.06
C GLU A 83 0.39 2.91 -9.29
N VAL A 84 1.10 2.87 -10.42
CA VAL A 84 0.59 3.42 -11.67
C VAL A 84 -0.65 2.67 -12.13
N ALA A 85 -0.70 1.34 -12.01
CA ALA A 85 -1.87 0.54 -12.37
C ALA A 85 -3.13 0.94 -11.60
N HIS A 86 -3.00 1.38 -10.34
CA HIS A 86 -4.14 1.95 -9.60
C HIS A 86 -4.69 3.21 -10.25
N LEU A 87 -3.82 4.12 -10.72
CA LEU A 87 -4.25 5.34 -11.42
C LEU A 87 -4.89 5.02 -12.77
N VAL A 88 -4.28 4.11 -13.53
CA VAL A 88 -4.81 3.66 -14.84
C VAL A 88 -6.19 3.02 -14.65
N THR A 89 -6.34 2.15 -13.66
CA THR A 89 -7.63 1.52 -13.34
C THR A 89 -8.68 2.56 -12.99
N ALA A 90 -8.35 3.52 -12.15
CA ALA A 90 -9.28 4.58 -11.77
C ALA A 90 -9.66 5.48 -12.96
N ALA A 91 -8.72 5.78 -13.87
CA ALA A 91 -8.98 6.56 -15.07
C ALA A 91 -9.90 5.82 -16.05
N CYS A 92 -9.65 4.52 -16.27
CA CYS A 92 -10.35 3.72 -17.27
C CYS A 92 -11.69 3.14 -16.80
N HIS A 93 -11.86 2.95 -15.50
CA HIS A 93 -13.02 2.22 -14.92
C HIS A 93 -13.72 2.98 -13.78
N GLY A 94 -13.19 4.14 -13.37
CA GLY A 94 -13.72 4.84 -12.21
C GLY A 94 -13.44 4.09 -10.89
N ARG A 95 -14.41 4.14 -9.97
CA ARG A 95 -14.26 3.50 -8.65
C ARG A 95 -14.48 2.00 -8.75
N THR A 96 -13.42 1.22 -8.58
CA THR A 96 -13.45 -0.24 -8.54
C THR A 96 -12.92 -0.79 -7.21
N ARG A 97 -13.01 -2.11 -7.02
CA ARG A 97 -12.40 -2.78 -5.88
C ARG A 97 -10.88 -2.76 -6.04
N PRO A 98 -10.11 -2.30 -5.04
CA PRO A 98 -8.64 -2.37 -5.09
C PRO A 98 -8.16 -3.81 -5.37
N HIS A 99 -7.22 -3.95 -6.32
CA HIS A 99 -6.69 -5.24 -6.79
C HIS A 99 -7.77 -6.20 -7.33
N GLY A 100 -8.89 -5.64 -7.81
CA GLY A 100 -9.97 -6.39 -8.49
C GLY A 100 -9.60 -6.83 -9.91
N PRO A 101 -10.57 -7.40 -10.66
CA PRO A 101 -10.34 -7.86 -12.03
C PRO A 101 -9.79 -6.76 -12.95
N GLU A 102 -10.31 -5.55 -12.83
CA GLU A 102 -9.92 -4.40 -13.64
C GLU A 102 -8.44 -4.03 -13.41
N TRP A 103 -8.02 -3.96 -12.15
CA TRP A 103 -6.64 -3.69 -11.80
C TRP A 103 -5.70 -4.81 -12.29
N ARG A 104 -6.10 -6.08 -12.15
CA ARG A 104 -5.31 -7.22 -12.65
C ARG A 104 -5.17 -7.18 -14.16
N ALA A 105 -6.22 -6.82 -14.88
CA ALA A 105 -6.16 -6.67 -16.32
C ALA A 105 -5.17 -5.56 -16.74
N VAL A 106 -5.15 -4.44 -16.00
CA VAL A 106 -4.17 -3.37 -16.21
C VAL A 106 -2.76 -3.85 -15.91
N MET A 107 -2.54 -4.58 -14.80
CA MET A 107 -1.21 -5.14 -14.47
C MET A 107 -0.73 -6.13 -15.54
N ALA A 108 -1.60 -7.01 -16.03
CA ALA A 108 -1.28 -7.93 -17.12
C ALA A 108 -0.90 -7.18 -18.40
N TYR A 109 -1.67 -6.13 -18.77
CA TYR A 109 -1.35 -5.26 -19.91
C TYR A 109 0.03 -4.58 -19.75
N LEU A 110 0.39 -4.19 -18.53
CA LEU A 110 1.69 -3.59 -18.20
C LEU A 110 2.84 -4.62 -18.05
N GLY A 111 2.58 -5.90 -18.35
CA GLY A 111 3.58 -6.96 -18.37
C GLY A 111 3.76 -7.72 -17.05
N ILE A 112 2.83 -7.59 -16.10
CA ILE A 112 2.85 -8.31 -14.80
C ILE A 112 1.53 -9.05 -14.60
N PRO A 113 1.29 -10.19 -15.30
CA PRO A 113 0.02 -10.91 -15.24
C PRO A 113 -0.27 -11.54 -13.88
N ASP A 114 0.78 -11.96 -13.15
CA ASP A 114 0.66 -12.62 -11.83
C ASP A 114 0.87 -11.64 -10.67
N ALA A 115 0.44 -10.39 -10.83
CA ALA A 115 0.64 -9.36 -9.82
C ALA A 115 -0.03 -9.71 -8.49
N GLY A 116 0.78 -9.81 -7.44
CA GLY A 116 0.32 -9.94 -6.05
C GLY A 116 -0.32 -8.66 -5.52
N ARG A 117 -1.21 -8.81 -4.50
CA ARG A 117 -1.84 -7.66 -3.81
C ARG A 117 -0.87 -6.84 -2.98
N CYS A 118 0.20 -7.45 -2.51
CA CYS A 118 1.16 -6.86 -1.58
C CYS A 118 2.58 -7.14 -2.06
N HIS A 119 3.45 -6.19 -1.82
CA HIS A 119 4.89 -6.37 -1.95
C HIS A 119 5.43 -7.01 -0.67
N ASN A 120 6.07 -8.18 -0.79
CA ASN A 120 6.68 -8.90 0.34
C ASN A 120 8.14 -8.47 0.54
N TYR A 121 8.37 -7.16 0.70
CA TYR A 121 9.72 -6.70 1.05
C TYR A 121 10.03 -7.10 2.50
N ARG A 122 11.10 -7.86 2.69
CA ARG A 122 11.65 -8.11 4.01
C ARG A 122 12.30 -6.81 4.50
N LEU A 123 11.67 -6.18 5.45
CA LEU A 123 12.25 -5.06 6.18
C LEU A 123 12.95 -5.65 7.42
N ASP A 124 14.23 -5.29 7.60
CA ASP A 124 14.91 -5.63 8.84
C ASP A 124 14.11 -5.08 10.02
N ASP A 125 13.92 -5.89 11.03
CA ASP A 125 13.10 -5.58 12.21
C ASP A 125 13.48 -4.27 12.92
N THR A 126 14.68 -3.78 12.69
CA THR A 126 15.22 -2.54 13.29
C THR A 126 14.65 -1.25 12.68
N ALA A 127 14.16 -1.30 11.42
CA ALA A 127 13.65 -0.11 10.71
C ALA A 127 12.13 0.10 10.89
N VAL A 128 11.43 -0.89 11.41
CA VAL A 128 9.97 -0.84 11.60
C VAL A 128 9.66 -0.56 13.06
N LYS A 129 9.16 0.64 13.37
CA LYS A 129 8.55 0.87 14.69
C LYS A 129 7.41 -0.11 14.86
N ARG A 130 7.63 -1.16 15.67
CA ARG A 130 6.57 -2.11 16.02
C ARG A 130 5.49 -1.35 16.78
N GLN A 131 4.28 -1.36 16.24
CA GLN A 131 3.15 -0.75 16.92
C GLN A 131 2.90 -1.52 18.23
N ARG A 132 2.83 -0.80 19.37
CA ARG A 132 2.50 -1.39 20.66
C ARG A 132 1.23 -2.24 20.54
N ARG A 133 1.29 -3.47 21.00
CA ARG A 133 0.15 -4.37 21.12
C ARG A 133 -0.40 -4.29 22.52
N TRP A 134 -1.72 -4.33 22.63
CA TRP A 134 -2.44 -4.24 23.89
C TRP A 134 -3.15 -5.56 24.10
N ALA A 135 -2.87 -6.19 25.26
CA ALA A 135 -3.47 -7.48 25.60
C ALA A 135 -4.96 -7.31 25.90
N TYR A 136 -5.76 -8.18 25.33
CA TYR A 136 -7.19 -8.32 25.53
C TYR A 136 -7.54 -9.79 25.71
N ARG A 137 -8.67 -10.08 26.34
CA ARG A 137 -9.17 -11.44 26.50
C ARG A 137 -10.66 -11.53 26.24
N CYS A 138 -11.10 -12.71 25.87
CA CYS A 138 -12.48 -13.18 25.96
C CYS A 138 -12.51 -14.49 26.75
N ASP A 139 -13.66 -15.09 26.89
CA ASP A 139 -13.81 -16.32 27.67
C ASP A 139 -13.14 -17.54 27.02
N CYS A 140 -12.77 -17.48 25.73
CA CYS A 140 -12.19 -18.61 24.99
C CYS A 140 -10.73 -18.42 24.57
N SER A 141 -10.17 -17.21 24.59
CA SER A 141 -8.78 -16.96 24.14
C SER A 141 -8.27 -15.57 24.48
N ASN A 142 -6.94 -15.42 24.43
CA ASN A 142 -6.25 -14.14 24.49
C ASN A 142 -6.20 -13.50 23.09
N HIS A 143 -6.18 -12.17 23.06
CA HIS A 143 -6.16 -11.36 21.86
C HIS A 143 -5.18 -10.21 22.01
N GLU A 144 -4.74 -9.65 20.89
CA GLU A 144 -3.95 -8.44 20.85
C GLU A 144 -4.63 -7.39 19.96
N LEU A 145 -4.84 -6.20 20.49
CA LEU A 145 -5.32 -5.06 19.73
C LEU A 145 -4.20 -4.09 19.41
N SER A 146 -4.26 -3.50 18.21
CA SER A 146 -3.38 -2.37 17.85
C SER A 146 -3.73 -1.15 18.70
N THR A 147 -2.78 -0.22 18.84
CA THR A 147 -3.00 1.05 19.58
C THR A 147 -4.23 1.81 19.11
N THR A 148 -4.51 1.82 17.80
CA THR A 148 -5.71 2.46 17.25
C THR A 148 -6.99 1.79 17.73
N ARG A 149 -7.03 0.45 17.74
CA ARG A 149 -8.18 -0.32 18.22
C ARG A 149 -8.37 -0.16 19.73
N HIS A 150 -7.27 -0.21 20.48
CA HIS A 150 -7.27 0.03 21.93
C HIS A 150 -7.85 1.40 22.26
N LYS A 151 -7.36 2.48 21.64
CA LYS A 151 -7.89 3.83 21.84
C LYS A 151 -9.39 3.94 21.53
N ARG A 152 -9.87 3.30 20.45
CA ARG A 152 -11.31 3.27 20.11
C ARG A 152 -12.15 2.52 21.14
N THR A 153 -11.60 1.46 21.74
CA THR A 153 -12.26 0.72 22.82
C THR A 153 -12.33 1.57 24.09
N CYS A 154 -11.22 2.20 24.48
CA CYS A 154 -11.13 3.04 25.67
C CYS A 154 -12.04 4.29 25.58
N SER A 155 -12.19 4.86 24.38
CA SER A 155 -13.10 6.00 24.15
C SER A 155 -14.59 5.60 24.01
N GLY A 156 -14.91 4.31 24.11
CA GLY A 156 -16.27 3.82 23.89
C GLY A 156 -16.76 3.84 22.44
N ALA A 157 -15.94 4.31 21.50
CA ALA A 157 -16.33 4.47 20.10
C ALA A 157 -16.56 3.12 19.37
N THR A 158 -15.98 2.02 19.84
CA THR A 158 -16.13 0.71 19.21
C THR A 158 -15.92 -0.41 20.24
N ARG A 159 -16.76 -1.45 20.17
CA ARG A 159 -16.56 -2.71 20.88
C ARG A 159 -16.07 -3.77 19.90
N TYR A 160 -14.99 -4.46 20.21
CA TYR A 160 -14.46 -5.57 19.41
C TYR A 160 -14.92 -6.90 20.00
N HIS A 161 -15.25 -7.84 19.14
CA HIS A 161 -15.78 -9.16 19.52
C HIS A 161 -14.81 -10.26 19.07
N CYS A 162 -14.76 -11.32 19.83
CA CYS A 162 -14.06 -12.54 19.43
C CYS A 162 -14.75 -13.17 18.22
N ARG A 163 -14.00 -13.56 17.20
CA ARG A 163 -14.56 -14.21 16.01
C ARG A 163 -15.06 -15.63 16.29
N ARG A 164 -14.61 -16.25 17.40
CA ARG A 164 -14.92 -17.63 17.74
C ARG A 164 -16.12 -17.73 18.68
N CYS A 165 -16.12 -16.99 19.80
CA CYS A 165 -17.18 -17.06 20.80
C CYS A 165 -18.11 -15.85 20.81
N HIS A 166 -17.89 -14.88 19.94
CA HIS A 166 -18.65 -13.64 19.81
C HIS A 166 -18.70 -12.75 21.08
N ALA A 167 -17.99 -13.13 22.16
CA ALA A 167 -17.89 -12.31 23.37
C ALA A 167 -17.12 -11.01 23.09
N VAL A 168 -17.50 -9.94 23.82
CA VAL A 168 -16.79 -8.66 23.78
C VAL A 168 -15.39 -8.84 24.34
N LEU A 169 -14.38 -8.32 23.64
CA LEU A 169 -13.00 -8.30 24.10
C LEU A 169 -12.83 -7.32 25.26
N ARG A 170 -12.31 -7.78 26.39
CA ARG A 170 -11.98 -6.99 27.58
C ARG A 170 -10.48 -6.82 27.69
N PRO A 171 -9.95 -5.67 28.17
CA PRO A 171 -8.52 -5.56 28.48
C PRO A 171 -8.10 -6.71 29.41
N ALA A 172 -6.97 -7.33 29.08
CA ALA A 172 -6.35 -8.23 30.06
C ALA A 172 -5.73 -7.35 31.14
N GLU A 173 -5.98 -7.67 32.41
CA GLU A 173 -5.28 -7.05 33.53
C GLU A 173 -3.77 -7.26 33.32
N PRO A 174 -2.90 -6.28 33.66
CA PRO A 174 -1.47 -6.54 33.74
C PRO A 174 -1.27 -7.71 34.70
N ALA A 175 -0.44 -8.69 34.33
CA ALA A 175 0.01 -9.68 35.29
C ALA A 175 0.69 -8.91 36.41
N ASP A 176 0.17 -9.03 37.62
CA ASP A 176 0.87 -8.56 38.83
C ASP A 176 2.18 -9.35 38.90
N ASP A 177 3.32 -8.64 38.73
CA ASP A 177 4.65 -9.14 39.01
C ASP A 177 4.92 -9.13 40.53
#